data_bae2b7f14c4c021d952f942e0db2ec3e
#
_entry.id   bae2b7f14c4c021d952f942e0db2ec3e
#
_cell.length_a   1.000
_cell.length_b   1.000
_cell.length_c   1.000
_cell.angle_alpha   90.00
_cell.angle_beta   90.00
_cell.angle_gamma   90.00
#
_symmetry.space_group_name_H-M   'P 1'
#
loop_
_entity.id
_entity.type
_entity.pdbx_description
1 polymer ?
#
loop_
_entity_poly.entity_id
_entity_poly.type
_entity_poly.pdbx_seq_one_letter_code
_entity_poly.pdbx_strand_id
1 'polypeptide(L)'
;MSDVEDFDPTDFPTTIDTNKSKSDLPAMSFSRKAMHALNLLSYIVVLSTYLVATYSDFGINGSSDEELLNKHPTLLTPNYKSTKFIWGVIFLTQGVFVVAQLFLTRCRDHILLVQGIGPMYILASLAQLIWCVSFAYGLLITSLVFLFGTMVCAVGLLARQYQTFREAEMKIESNKNSSDMVIPGALTQKKTEGGVDDLYWLLRFPFGIYAGWIVSMLPLMLSIVISTFDVEVSMLVWVAVMGVALLTGLSMGLLLRKEGGLPSYSIPLVIAYYFCGVRVELEAPNDIILATYDEAYLTMFANVSAIAAVMLLVTIVSRFCAIYLRDRCFKKSEENDEYDYEMDYVQA
;
A
#
# COMPACT_ATOMS: atom_id res chain seq x y z
N MET A 1 -44.46 -21.88 46.83
CA MET A 1 -45.23 -20.64 46.62
C MET A 1 -44.17 -19.66 46.14
N SER A 2 -44.02 -19.55 44.86
CA SER A 2 -43.04 -18.70 44.18
C SER A 2 -43.81 -17.54 43.57
N ASP A 3 -43.46 -16.35 44.01
CA ASP A 3 -44.00 -15.09 43.51
C ASP A 3 -43.60 -14.93 42.03
N VAL A 4 -44.62 -14.97 41.18
CA VAL A 4 -44.48 -14.60 39.76
C VAL A 4 -44.70 -13.09 39.72
N GLU A 5 -43.59 -12.32 39.51
CA GLU A 5 -43.69 -10.89 39.24
C GLU A 5 -44.41 -10.70 37.90
N ASP A 6 -45.53 -10.00 37.94
CA ASP A 6 -46.29 -9.56 36.76
C ASP A 6 -45.47 -8.58 35.97
N PHE A 7 -45.05 -9.00 34.78
CA PHE A 7 -44.32 -8.15 33.80
C PHE A 7 -45.34 -7.22 33.10
N ASP A 8 -45.29 -5.93 33.42
CA ASP A 8 -46.10 -4.90 32.75
C ASP A 8 -45.52 -4.56 31.39
N PRO A 9 -46.18 -4.87 30.25
CA PRO A 9 -45.69 -4.62 28.90
C PRO A 9 -45.71 -3.14 28.49
N THR A 10 -46.08 -2.21 29.37
CA THR A 10 -46.14 -0.78 29.06
C THR A 10 -44.85 0.02 29.38
N ASP A 11 -43.83 -0.60 30.01
CA ASP A 11 -42.57 0.06 30.41
C ASP A 11 -41.47 0.02 29.33
N PHE A 12 -41.84 0.00 28.07
CA PHE A 12 -40.86 0.29 27.03
C PHE A 12 -40.64 1.80 26.89
N PRO A 13 -39.41 2.30 27.03
CA PRO A 13 -39.14 3.72 26.81
C PRO A 13 -39.35 4.04 25.32
N THR A 14 -40.47 4.65 24.99
CA THR A 14 -40.93 4.99 23.63
C THR A 14 -40.31 6.21 23.03
N THR A 15 -39.22 6.71 23.56
CA THR A 15 -38.51 7.86 22.97
C THR A 15 -37.02 7.58 22.88
N ILE A 16 -36.58 6.96 21.78
CA ILE A 16 -35.19 7.08 21.32
C ILE A 16 -35.00 8.51 20.84
N ASP A 17 -34.42 9.32 21.72
CA ASP A 17 -34.11 10.73 21.47
C ASP A 17 -33.02 10.82 20.40
N THR A 18 -33.41 10.76 19.12
CA THR A 18 -32.53 10.81 17.93
C THR A 18 -31.80 12.15 17.79
N ASN A 19 -32.12 13.11 18.64
CA ASN A 19 -31.48 14.45 18.63
C ASN A 19 -30.23 14.56 19.51
N LYS A 20 -29.94 13.57 20.37
CA LYS A 20 -28.80 13.66 21.30
C LYS A 20 -27.46 13.21 20.68
N SER A 21 -27.46 12.61 19.48
CA SER A 21 -26.26 12.07 18.82
C SER A 21 -25.47 13.08 18.00
N LYS A 22 -25.95 14.32 17.81
CA LYS A 22 -25.27 15.31 16.98
C LYS A 22 -24.44 16.36 17.74
N SER A 23 -24.58 16.45 19.08
CA SER A 23 -23.97 17.54 19.88
C SER A 23 -22.61 17.22 20.51
N ASP A 24 -22.15 15.96 20.48
CA ASP A 24 -20.88 15.58 21.16
C ASP A 24 -19.65 15.50 20.24
N LEU A 25 -19.66 16.19 19.08
CA LEU A 25 -18.59 16.20 18.09
C LEU A 25 -17.73 17.50 17.96
N PRO A 26 -17.57 18.39 18.96
CA PRO A 26 -16.75 19.60 18.78
C PRO A 26 -15.23 19.36 18.86
N ALA A 27 -14.77 18.37 19.66
CA ALA A 27 -13.34 18.14 19.88
C ALA A 27 -12.64 17.47 18.67
N MET A 28 -13.38 16.74 17.85
CA MET A 28 -12.81 16.02 16.68
C MET A 28 -12.50 16.92 15.48
N SER A 29 -13.11 18.08 15.32
CA SER A 29 -12.96 18.93 14.13
C SER A 29 -11.59 19.62 14.05
N PHE A 30 -11.06 20.09 15.18
CA PHE A 30 -9.73 20.74 15.22
C PHE A 30 -8.61 19.72 15.00
N SER A 31 -8.69 18.55 15.62
CA SER A 31 -7.73 17.47 15.45
C SER A 31 -7.64 16.97 14.00
N ARG A 32 -8.77 16.91 13.27
CA ARG A 32 -8.77 16.48 11.85
C ARG A 32 -8.07 17.49 10.94
N LYS A 33 -8.38 18.77 11.09
CA LYS A 33 -7.73 19.84 10.30
C LYS A 33 -6.22 19.88 10.54
N ALA A 34 -5.81 19.72 11.78
CA ALA A 34 -4.39 19.63 12.14
C ALA A 34 -3.70 18.42 11.47
N MET A 35 -4.36 17.27 11.45
CA MET A 35 -3.81 16.05 10.79
C MET A 35 -3.66 16.27 9.27
N HIS A 36 -4.63 16.88 8.59
CA HIS A 36 -4.51 17.18 7.15
C HIS A 36 -3.38 18.16 6.87
N ALA A 37 -3.22 19.19 7.71
CA ALA A 37 -2.11 20.13 7.59
C ALA A 37 -0.75 19.46 7.83
N LEU A 38 -0.66 18.56 8.81
CA LEU A 38 0.56 17.79 9.08
C LEU A 38 0.89 16.82 7.95
N ASN A 39 -0.10 16.18 7.34
CA ASN A 39 0.12 15.33 6.17
C ASN A 39 0.67 16.14 4.99
N LEU A 40 0.11 17.33 4.72
CA LEU A 40 0.63 18.22 3.68
C LEU A 40 2.06 18.68 3.98
N LEU A 41 2.32 19.12 5.20
CA LEU A 41 3.66 19.55 5.63
C LEU A 41 4.68 18.41 5.48
N SER A 42 4.34 17.21 5.97
CA SER A 42 5.20 16.02 5.85
C SER A 42 5.51 15.70 4.38
N TYR A 43 4.50 15.75 3.50
CA TYR A 43 4.68 15.54 2.07
C TYR A 43 5.63 16.58 1.46
N ILE A 44 5.41 17.88 1.74
CA ILE A 44 6.27 18.95 1.21
C ILE A 44 7.71 18.78 1.68
N VAL A 45 7.93 18.48 2.96
CA VAL A 45 9.28 18.32 3.53
C VAL A 45 10.00 17.13 2.87
N VAL A 46 9.35 15.97 2.76
CA VAL A 46 9.97 14.78 2.14
C VAL A 46 10.25 15.01 0.66
N LEU A 47 9.28 15.58 -0.08
CA LEU A 47 9.47 15.91 -1.50
C LEU A 47 10.63 16.90 -1.69
N SER A 48 10.69 17.97 -0.90
CA SER A 48 11.77 18.96 -0.98
C SER A 48 13.13 18.32 -0.67
N THR A 49 13.21 17.48 0.35
CA THR A 49 14.45 16.77 0.70
C THR A 49 14.90 15.84 -0.43
N TYR A 50 13.95 15.10 -1.02
CA TYR A 50 14.26 14.24 -2.17
C TYR A 50 14.77 15.05 -3.38
N LEU A 51 14.10 16.16 -3.71
CA LEU A 51 14.51 17.02 -4.82
C LEU A 51 15.89 17.63 -4.57
N VAL A 52 16.16 18.07 -3.35
CA VAL A 52 17.49 18.59 -2.97
C VAL A 52 18.54 17.50 -3.07
N ALA A 53 18.29 16.30 -2.52
CA ALA A 53 19.24 15.19 -2.58
C ALA A 53 19.52 14.70 -4.01
N THR A 54 18.52 14.78 -4.90
CA THR A 54 18.62 14.21 -6.25
C THR A 54 19.13 15.20 -7.30
N TYR A 55 18.84 16.51 -7.14
CA TYR A 55 19.03 17.51 -8.20
C TYR A 55 19.91 18.70 -7.80
N SER A 56 20.25 18.86 -6.52
CA SER A 56 21.10 19.98 -6.14
C SER A 56 22.57 19.57 -6.11
N ASP A 57 23.37 20.26 -6.93
CA ASP A 57 24.82 20.36 -6.72
C ASP A 57 25.15 21.18 -5.46
N PHE A 58 24.13 21.60 -4.72
CA PHE A 58 24.28 22.29 -3.45
C PHE A 58 24.84 21.30 -2.43
N GLY A 59 26.16 21.33 -2.28
CA GLY A 59 26.91 20.65 -1.25
C GLY A 59 26.38 20.83 0.17
N ILE A 60 25.28 20.22 0.48
CA ILE A 60 25.19 19.49 1.72
C ILE A 60 26.31 18.47 1.51
N ASN A 61 27.41 18.55 2.25
CA ASN A 61 28.64 17.75 2.11
C ASN A 61 28.40 16.22 2.07
N GLY A 62 27.39 15.77 1.32
CA GLY A 62 26.94 14.41 1.10
C GLY A 62 27.21 14.02 -0.34
N SER A 63 27.64 12.80 -0.53
CA SER A 63 27.75 12.17 -1.84
C SER A 63 26.36 12.09 -2.47
N SER A 64 26.28 12.27 -3.79
CA SER A 64 25.03 11.98 -4.52
C SER A 64 24.64 10.50 -4.31
N ASP A 65 23.34 10.20 -4.41
CA ASP A 65 22.86 8.80 -4.32
C ASP A 65 23.63 7.88 -5.29
N GLU A 66 23.94 8.39 -6.48
CA GLU A 66 24.70 7.68 -7.51
C GLU A 66 26.15 7.43 -7.08
N GLU A 67 26.81 8.41 -6.48
CA GLU A 67 28.18 8.27 -5.97
C GLU A 67 28.26 7.25 -4.84
N LEU A 68 27.30 7.27 -3.91
CA LEU A 68 27.22 6.29 -2.81
C LEU A 68 26.96 4.88 -3.32
N LEU A 69 26.06 4.70 -4.27
CA LEU A 69 25.80 3.41 -4.91
C LEU A 69 27.00 2.89 -5.67
N ASN A 70 27.74 3.77 -6.36
CA ASN A 70 28.98 3.42 -7.03
C ASN A 70 30.10 3.02 -6.04
N LYS A 71 30.15 3.65 -4.86
CA LYS A 71 31.11 3.30 -3.82
C LYS A 71 30.83 1.93 -3.18
N HIS A 72 29.58 1.48 -3.19
CA HIS A 72 29.12 0.23 -2.60
C HIS A 72 28.36 -0.61 -3.64
N PRO A 73 29.06 -1.21 -4.64
CA PRO A 73 28.42 -1.93 -5.71
C PRO A 73 27.70 -3.18 -5.19
N THR A 74 26.46 -3.38 -5.63
CA THR A 74 25.66 -4.55 -5.25
C THR A 74 24.91 -5.11 -6.47
N LEU A 75 24.62 -6.42 -6.43
CA LEU A 75 23.85 -7.11 -7.47
C LEU A 75 22.34 -6.76 -7.43
N LEU A 76 21.88 -6.01 -6.42
CA LEU A 76 20.50 -5.59 -6.24
C LEU A 76 20.24 -4.14 -6.59
N THR A 77 21.24 -3.42 -7.06
CA THR A 77 21.09 -2.00 -7.45
C THR A 77 20.19 -1.91 -8.70
N PRO A 78 19.03 -1.26 -8.63
CA PRO A 78 18.21 -1.02 -9.81
C PRO A 78 18.78 0.14 -10.62
N ASN A 79 18.51 0.14 -11.92
CA ASN A 79 18.93 1.20 -12.81
C ASN A 79 18.45 2.58 -12.31
N TYR A 80 19.34 3.57 -12.35
CA TYR A 80 19.09 4.91 -11.84
C TYR A 80 17.87 5.61 -12.46
N LYS A 81 17.65 5.45 -13.77
CA LYS A 81 16.48 6.02 -14.46
C LYS A 81 15.19 5.39 -13.96
N SER A 82 15.19 4.07 -13.74
CA SER A 82 14.05 3.34 -13.16
C SER A 82 13.75 3.81 -11.74
N THR A 83 14.79 4.03 -10.93
CA THR A 83 14.68 4.54 -9.57
C THR A 83 14.06 5.94 -9.54
N LYS A 84 14.53 6.86 -10.38
CA LYS A 84 13.96 8.21 -10.50
C LYS A 84 12.51 8.19 -10.96
N PHE A 85 12.18 7.34 -11.92
CA PHE A 85 10.82 7.22 -12.43
C PHE A 85 9.83 6.78 -11.35
N ILE A 86 10.14 5.72 -10.60
CA ILE A 86 9.24 5.20 -9.58
C ILE A 86 9.05 6.19 -8.42
N TRP A 87 10.11 6.92 -8.01
CA TRP A 87 9.97 7.99 -7.04
C TRP A 87 9.06 9.11 -7.55
N GLY A 88 9.16 9.47 -8.84
CA GLY A 88 8.24 10.41 -9.48
C GLY A 88 6.79 9.95 -9.38
N VAL A 89 6.51 8.67 -9.66
CA VAL A 89 5.17 8.09 -9.53
C VAL A 89 4.69 8.10 -8.07
N ILE A 90 5.55 7.74 -7.10
CA ILE A 90 5.23 7.76 -5.67
C ILE A 90 4.84 9.18 -5.23
N PHE A 91 5.67 10.17 -5.52
CA PHE A 91 5.39 11.56 -5.13
C PHE A 91 4.16 12.12 -5.84
N LEU A 92 3.97 11.82 -7.12
CA LEU A 92 2.79 12.26 -7.86
C LEU A 92 1.50 11.70 -7.22
N THR A 93 1.46 10.41 -6.95
CA THR A 93 0.28 9.75 -6.39
C THR A 93 0.00 10.17 -4.94
N GLN A 94 1.04 10.34 -4.12
CA GLN A 94 0.91 10.91 -2.77
C GLN A 94 0.50 12.38 -2.82
N GLY A 95 0.98 13.16 -3.78
CA GLY A 95 0.58 14.55 -3.99
C GLY A 95 -0.91 14.66 -4.34
N VAL A 96 -1.39 13.82 -5.25
CA VAL A 96 -2.83 13.73 -5.58
C VAL A 96 -3.64 13.39 -4.34
N PHE A 97 -3.20 12.42 -3.53
CA PHE A 97 -3.84 12.09 -2.26
C PHE A 97 -3.90 13.30 -1.30
N VAL A 98 -2.77 13.98 -1.08
CA VAL A 98 -2.69 15.13 -0.17
C VAL A 98 -3.58 16.29 -0.64
N VAL A 99 -3.62 16.56 -1.94
CA VAL A 99 -4.50 17.57 -2.53
C VAL A 99 -5.97 17.18 -2.38
N ALA A 100 -6.31 15.92 -2.68
CA ALA A 100 -7.68 15.42 -2.59
C ALA A 100 -8.23 15.52 -1.15
N GLN A 101 -7.44 15.23 -0.13
CA GLN A 101 -7.88 15.35 1.27
C GLN A 101 -8.17 16.80 1.69
N LEU A 102 -7.58 17.80 1.02
CA LEU A 102 -7.81 19.22 1.32
C LEU A 102 -9.07 19.76 0.62
N PHE A 103 -9.27 19.40 -0.65
CA PHE A 103 -10.28 20.01 -1.51
C PHE A 103 -11.56 19.19 -1.64
N LEU A 104 -11.48 17.86 -1.57
CA LEU A 104 -12.63 16.99 -1.73
C LEU A 104 -13.27 16.68 -0.37
N THR A 105 -14.42 17.27 -0.08
CA THR A 105 -15.19 17.03 1.16
C THR A 105 -15.51 15.55 1.35
N ARG A 106 -15.82 14.83 0.26
CA ARG A 106 -16.09 13.39 0.27
C ARG A 106 -14.88 12.56 0.72
N CYS A 107 -13.66 12.98 0.38
CA CYS A 107 -12.43 12.32 0.83
C CYS A 107 -12.08 12.69 2.27
N ARG A 108 -12.29 13.95 2.64
CA ARG A 108 -11.86 14.50 3.93
C ARG A 108 -12.48 13.80 5.15
N ASP A 109 -13.75 13.42 5.04
CA ASP A 109 -14.50 12.77 6.11
C ASP A 109 -14.55 11.23 5.96
N HIS A 110 -13.85 10.68 4.96
CA HIS A 110 -13.85 9.27 4.71
C HIS A 110 -13.14 8.47 5.82
N ILE A 111 -13.76 7.38 6.27
CA ILE A 111 -13.27 6.57 7.38
C ILE A 111 -11.86 6.02 7.16
N LEU A 112 -11.52 5.62 5.91
CA LEU A 112 -10.20 5.14 5.54
C LEU A 112 -9.11 6.20 5.72
N LEU A 113 -9.45 7.49 5.55
CA LEU A 113 -8.51 8.56 5.75
C LEU A 113 -8.33 8.87 7.24
N VAL A 114 -9.42 8.96 7.99
CA VAL A 114 -9.36 9.35 9.40
C VAL A 114 -8.80 8.24 10.28
N GLN A 115 -9.23 6.99 10.06
CA GLN A 115 -8.84 5.84 10.88
C GLN A 115 -7.75 4.99 10.23
N GLY A 116 -7.75 4.86 8.89
CA GLY A 116 -6.81 4.02 8.16
C GLY A 116 -5.43 4.65 8.02
N ILE A 117 -5.34 5.93 7.65
CA ILE A 117 -4.06 6.61 7.40
C ILE A 117 -3.52 7.21 8.70
N GLY A 118 -4.30 8.06 9.36
CA GLY A 118 -3.98 8.63 10.67
C GLY A 118 -2.54 9.16 10.79
N PRO A 119 -1.92 9.00 11.96
CA PRO A 119 -0.54 9.46 12.22
C PRO A 119 0.54 8.60 11.55
N MET A 120 0.19 7.40 11.01
CA MET A 120 1.18 6.50 10.41
C MET A 120 1.86 7.09 9.19
N TYR A 121 1.16 7.91 8.40
CA TYR A 121 1.75 8.60 7.27
C TYR A 121 2.82 9.62 7.70
N ILE A 122 2.55 10.37 8.77
CA ILE A 122 3.50 11.35 9.33
C ILE A 122 4.75 10.63 9.86
N LEU A 123 4.56 9.52 10.58
CA LEU A 123 5.67 8.70 11.10
C LEU A 123 6.50 8.08 9.97
N ALA A 124 5.84 7.55 8.92
CA ALA A 124 6.53 7.05 7.74
C ALA A 124 7.36 8.14 7.05
N SER A 125 6.77 9.33 6.89
CA SER A 125 7.45 10.49 6.28
C SER A 125 8.64 10.97 7.10
N LEU A 126 8.52 11.01 8.43
CA LEU A 126 9.62 11.38 9.33
C LEU A 126 10.75 10.35 9.28
N ALA A 127 10.43 9.06 9.33
CA ALA A 127 11.42 8.00 9.21
C ALA A 127 12.12 8.04 7.84
N GLN A 128 11.36 8.28 6.75
CA GLN A 128 11.91 8.46 5.40
C GLN A 128 12.85 9.65 5.32
N LEU A 129 12.49 10.79 5.92
CA LEU A 129 13.35 11.97 5.96
C LEU A 129 14.69 11.65 6.62
N ILE A 130 14.66 11.01 7.80
CA ILE A 130 15.88 10.66 8.53
C ILE A 130 16.69 9.63 7.73
N TRP A 131 16.03 8.65 7.10
CA TRP A 131 16.68 7.70 6.22
C TRP A 131 17.42 8.41 5.07
N CYS A 132 16.74 9.28 4.31
CA CYS A 132 17.34 10.00 3.17
C CYS A 132 18.55 10.86 3.62
N VAL A 133 18.40 11.61 4.70
CA VAL A 133 19.50 12.45 5.25
C VAL A 133 20.66 11.57 5.72
N SER A 134 20.40 10.50 6.47
CA SER A 134 21.45 9.58 6.94
C SER A 134 22.18 8.92 5.77
N PHE A 135 21.46 8.57 4.70
CA PHE A 135 22.05 7.99 3.49
C PHE A 135 22.98 8.99 2.81
N ALA A 136 22.55 10.23 2.60
CA ALA A 136 23.35 11.28 1.99
C ALA A 136 24.65 11.59 2.76
N TYR A 137 24.64 11.44 4.08
CA TYR A 137 25.84 11.59 4.92
C TYR A 137 26.68 10.31 5.10
N GLY A 138 26.32 9.21 4.39
CA GLY A 138 27.05 7.94 4.51
C GLY A 138 26.85 7.21 5.85
N LEU A 139 25.88 7.60 6.65
CA LEU A 139 25.51 6.92 7.91
C LEU A 139 24.66 5.68 7.59
N LEU A 140 25.27 4.68 6.95
CA LEU A 140 24.55 3.57 6.30
C LEU A 140 23.76 2.70 7.30
N ILE A 141 24.30 2.43 8.50
CA ILE A 141 23.59 1.65 9.53
C ILE A 141 22.35 2.41 10.01
N THR A 142 22.49 3.71 10.29
CA THR A 142 21.36 4.57 10.69
C THR A 142 20.32 4.63 9.58
N SER A 143 20.76 4.77 8.34
CA SER A 143 19.92 4.75 7.15
C SER A 143 19.11 3.45 7.06
N LEU A 144 19.74 2.29 7.24
CA LEU A 144 19.07 0.98 7.24
C LEU A 144 17.99 0.89 8.34
N VAL A 145 18.30 1.35 9.57
CA VAL A 145 17.35 1.34 10.68
C VAL A 145 16.11 2.18 10.37
N PHE A 146 16.31 3.39 9.83
CA PHE A 146 15.18 4.26 9.49
C PHE A 146 14.43 3.83 8.22
N LEU A 147 15.10 3.19 7.27
CA LEU A 147 14.42 2.53 6.13
C LEU A 147 13.51 1.40 6.63
N PHE A 148 14.00 0.58 7.58
CA PHE A 148 13.18 -0.45 8.21
C PHE A 148 12.00 0.16 8.99
N GLY A 149 12.21 1.25 9.72
CA GLY A 149 11.15 2.01 10.37
C GLY A 149 10.10 2.53 9.39
N THR A 150 10.54 3.06 8.25
CA THR A 150 9.67 3.52 7.16
C THR A 150 8.83 2.36 6.62
N MET A 151 9.45 1.19 6.40
CA MET A 151 8.74 -0.02 5.96
C MET A 151 7.65 -0.43 6.97
N VAL A 152 7.98 -0.51 8.25
CA VAL A 152 7.02 -0.87 9.31
C VAL A 152 5.84 0.08 9.33
N CYS A 153 6.09 1.40 9.22
CA CYS A 153 5.01 2.40 9.15
C CYS A 153 4.16 2.27 7.88
N ALA A 154 4.78 2.07 6.71
CA ALA A 154 4.07 1.94 5.44
C ALA A 154 3.21 0.66 5.39
N VAL A 155 3.75 -0.48 5.82
CA VAL A 155 3.00 -1.74 5.92
C VAL A 155 1.91 -1.65 6.99
N GLY A 156 2.20 -1.04 8.14
CA GLY A 156 1.23 -0.78 9.19
C GLY A 156 0.07 0.10 8.73
N LEU A 157 0.34 1.12 7.90
CA LEU A 157 -0.68 1.95 7.28
C LEU A 157 -1.61 1.12 6.38
N LEU A 158 -1.05 0.29 5.50
CA LEU A 158 -1.84 -0.59 4.63
C LEU A 158 -2.66 -1.61 5.43
N ALA A 159 -2.09 -2.19 6.49
CA ALA A 159 -2.80 -3.12 7.37
C ALA A 159 -3.99 -2.44 8.07
N ARG A 160 -3.82 -1.21 8.57
CA ARG A 160 -4.90 -0.42 9.16
C ARG A 160 -5.99 -0.08 8.15
N GLN A 161 -5.63 0.33 6.94
CA GLN A 161 -6.60 0.58 5.87
C GLN A 161 -7.43 -0.69 5.58
N TYR A 162 -6.78 -1.85 5.54
CA TYR A 162 -7.45 -3.12 5.33
C TYR A 162 -8.43 -3.47 6.46
N GLN A 163 -8.01 -3.31 7.71
CA GLN A 163 -8.88 -3.54 8.88
C GLN A 163 -10.10 -2.63 8.87
N THR A 164 -9.88 -1.32 8.65
CA THR A 164 -10.95 -0.32 8.58
C THR A 164 -11.95 -0.63 7.47
N PHE A 165 -11.47 -1.11 6.32
CA PHE A 165 -12.31 -1.51 5.21
C PHE A 165 -13.18 -2.72 5.57
N ARG A 166 -12.59 -3.77 6.14
CA ARG A 166 -13.33 -4.96 6.59
C ARG A 166 -14.39 -4.65 7.65
N GLU A 167 -14.06 -3.79 8.61
CA GLU A 167 -15.03 -3.35 9.62
C GLU A 167 -16.21 -2.60 9.01
N ALA A 168 -15.95 -1.78 7.99
CA ALA A 168 -17.00 -1.08 7.25
C ALA A 168 -17.91 -2.05 6.48
N GLU A 169 -17.33 -3.04 5.79
CA GLU A 169 -18.10 -4.08 5.09
C GLU A 169 -18.98 -4.90 6.04
N MET A 170 -18.42 -5.37 7.16
CA MET A 170 -19.19 -6.15 8.15
C MET A 170 -20.36 -5.36 8.75
N LYS A 171 -20.19 -4.04 8.97
CA LYS A 171 -21.28 -3.19 9.46
C LYS A 171 -22.40 -3.02 8.42
N ILE A 172 -22.05 -2.91 7.14
CA ILE A 172 -23.04 -2.82 6.05
C ILE A 172 -23.84 -4.13 5.97
N GLU A 173 -23.17 -5.28 6.04
CA GLU A 173 -23.80 -6.59 5.97
C GLU A 173 -24.71 -6.88 7.20
N SER A 174 -24.25 -6.52 8.39
CA SER A 174 -25.05 -6.62 9.62
C SER A 174 -26.33 -5.78 9.55
N ASN A 175 -26.23 -4.55 9.05
CA ASN A 175 -27.40 -3.67 8.89
C ASN A 175 -28.37 -4.19 7.83
N LYS A 176 -27.88 -4.81 6.76
CA LYS A 176 -28.73 -5.43 5.73
C LYS A 176 -29.56 -6.58 6.32
N ASN A 177 -28.95 -7.44 7.10
CA ASN A 177 -29.65 -8.57 7.76
C ASN A 177 -30.66 -8.12 8.83
N SER A 178 -30.41 -6.97 9.46
CA SER A 178 -31.37 -6.37 10.44
C SER A 178 -32.51 -5.63 9.75
N SER A 179 -32.36 -5.19 8.51
CA SER A 179 -33.39 -4.46 7.74
C SER A 179 -34.39 -5.39 7.05
N ASP A 180 -34.15 -6.70 7.00
CA ASP A 180 -35.09 -7.69 6.46
C ASP A 180 -36.30 -7.92 7.40
N MET A 181 -36.31 -7.28 8.58
CA MET A 181 -37.54 -7.12 9.37
C MET A 181 -38.32 -5.90 8.82
N VAL A 182 -39.01 -6.16 7.71
CA VAL A 182 -39.66 -5.22 6.81
C VAL A 182 -40.68 -4.36 7.53
N ILE A 183 -40.49 -3.06 7.54
CA ILE A 183 -41.58 -2.07 7.59
C ILE A 183 -41.91 -1.73 6.10
N PRO A 184 -43.08 -2.16 5.58
CA PRO A 184 -43.54 -1.78 4.26
C PRO A 184 -43.79 -0.28 4.23
N GLY A 185 -42.94 0.50 3.55
CA GLY A 185 -43.07 1.95 3.42
C GLY A 185 -41.83 2.77 3.70
N ALA A 186 -40.75 2.19 4.20
CA ALA A 186 -39.46 2.88 4.29
C ALA A 186 -38.87 3.05 2.88
N LEU A 187 -38.78 4.29 2.46
CA LEU A 187 -38.13 4.71 1.22
C LEU A 187 -36.83 3.92 1.04
N THR A 188 -36.80 3.11 0.00
CA THR A 188 -35.59 2.43 -0.49
C THR A 188 -34.45 3.45 -0.56
N GLN A 189 -33.57 3.39 0.42
CA GLN A 189 -32.35 4.17 0.43
C GLN A 189 -31.55 3.66 -0.76
N LYS A 190 -31.60 4.44 -1.84
CA LYS A 190 -30.95 4.16 -3.12
C LYS A 190 -29.51 3.76 -2.84
N LYS A 191 -29.23 2.47 -3.02
CA LYS A 191 -27.90 1.87 -2.94
C LYS A 191 -26.93 2.79 -3.65
N THR A 192 -26.12 3.50 -2.93
CA THR A 192 -25.07 4.33 -3.50
C THR A 192 -23.99 3.38 -4.00
N GLU A 193 -24.24 2.82 -5.18
CA GLU A 193 -23.36 1.91 -5.91
C GLU A 193 -22.09 2.63 -6.39
N GLY A 194 -21.36 3.30 -5.63
CA GLY A 194 -20.15 4.00 -6.05
C GLY A 194 -19.29 4.48 -4.89
N GLY A 195 -19.57 4.06 -3.64
CA GLY A 195 -19.01 4.72 -2.48
C GLY A 195 -17.62 4.31 -2.06
N VAL A 196 -17.25 3.05 -2.17
CA VAL A 196 -16.01 2.50 -1.60
C VAL A 196 -14.97 2.23 -2.68
N ASP A 197 -15.37 1.75 -3.85
CA ASP A 197 -14.46 1.38 -4.93
C ASP A 197 -13.76 2.59 -5.58
N ASP A 198 -14.47 3.72 -5.76
CA ASP A 198 -13.91 4.92 -6.39
C ASP A 198 -12.77 5.55 -5.59
N LEU A 199 -12.83 5.44 -4.25
CA LEU A 199 -11.80 5.99 -3.36
C LEU A 199 -10.64 5.03 -3.10
N TYR A 200 -10.76 3.75 -3.48
CA TYR A 200 -9.69 2.77 -3.37
C TYR A 200 -8.42 3.23 -4.08
N TRP A 201 -8.53 3.66 -5.34
CA TRP A 201 -7.41 4.11 -6.15
C TRP A 201 -6.73 5.36 -5.56
N LEU A 202 -7.51 6.25 -4.97
CA LEU A 202 -6.99 7.49 -4.40
C LEU A 202 -6.34 7.28 -3.02
N LEU A 203 -6.91 6.40 -2.20
CA LEU A 203 -6.52 6.26 -0.80
C LEU A 203 -5.59 5.07 -0.53
N ARG A 204 -5.65 4.00 -1.33
CA ARG A 204 -4.88 2.77 -1.08
C ARG A 204 -3.74 2.55 -2.06
N PHE A 205 -3.97 2.86 -3.33
CA PHE A 205 -2.99 2.65 -4.40
C PHE A 205 -1.68 3.42 -4.17
N PRO A 206 -1.66 4.72 -3.80
CA PRO A 206 -0.43 5.46 -3.52
C PRO A 206 0.45 4.81 -2.45
N PHE A 207 -0.19 4.34 -1.39
CA PHE A 207 0.54 3.72 -0.28
C PHE A 207 0.99 2.29 -0.59
N GLY A 208 0.26 1.58 -1.46
CA GLY A 208 0.67 0.27 -1.96
C GLY A 208 1.93 0.36 -2.83
N ILE A 209 2.02 1.33 -3.76
CA ILE A 209 3.23 1.59 -4.54
C ILE A 209 4.40 1.97 -3.63
N TYR A 210 4.16 2.90 -2.72
CA TYR A 210 5.17 3.35 -1.76
C TYR A 210 5.71 2.19 -0.91
N ALA A 211 4.84 1.41 -0.29
CA ALA A 211 5.25 0.26 0.52
C ALA A 211 6.01 -0.78 -0.29
N GLY A 212 5.56 -1.08 -1.53
CA GLY A 212 6.25 -2.00 -2.43
C GLY A 212 7.67 -1.55 -2.74
N TRP A 213 7.87 -0.25 -2.99
CA TRP A 213 9.19 0.31 -3.25
C TRP A 213 10.10 0.27 -2.02
N ILE A 214 9.60 0.71 -0.86
CA ILE A 214 10.37 0.69 0.40
C ILE A 214 10.78 -0.73 0.79
N VAL A 215 9.88 -1.71 0.63
CA VAL A 215 10.20 -3.13 0.87
C VAL A 215 11.29 -3.62 -0.07
N SER A 216 11.28 -3.21 -1.34
CA SER A 216 12.31 -3.57 -2.33
C SER A 216 13.68 -2.99 -2.00
N MET A 217 13.72 -1.80 -1.38
CA MET A 217 14.97 -1.14 -1.00
C MET A 217 15.68 -1.80 0.20
N LEU A 218 15.00 -2.59 1.01
CA LEU A 218 15.59 -3.19 2.22
C LEU A 218 16.73 -4.17 1.91
N PRO A 219 16.59 -5.18 1.03
CA PRO A 219 17.69 -6.07 0.68
C PRO A 219 18.85 -5.34 0.03
N LEU A 220 18.59 -4.33 -0.80
CA LEU A 220 19.61 -3.46 -1.37
C LEU A 220 20.39 -2.74 -0.26
N MET A 221 19.70 -2.06 0.64
CA MET A 221 20.34 -1.31 1.72
C MET A 221 21.13 -2.22 2.68
N LEU A 222 20.60 -3.42 2.94
CA LEU A 222 21.31 -4.43 3.72
C LEU A 222 22.61 -4.88 3.01
N SER A 223 22.55 -5.09 1.70
CA SER A 223 23.72 -5.44 0.87
C SER A 223 24.79 -4.33 0.91
N ILE A 224 24.36 -3.06 0.83
CA ILE A 224 25.23 -1.89 0.94
C ILE A 224 25.90 -1.84 2.32
N VAL A 225 25.15 -2.03 3.41
CA VAL A 225 25.70 -2.04 4.77
C VAL A 225 26.70 -3.18 4.95
N ILE A 226 26.38 -4.39 4.47
CA ILE A 226 27.26 -5.55 4.58
C ILE A 226 28.57 -5.31 3.78
N SER A 227 28.52 -4.66 2.61
CA SER A 227 29.72 -4.35 1.82
C SER A 227 30.71 -3.43 2.53
N THR A 228 30.29 -2.70 3.57
CA THR A 228 31.21 -1.85 4.37
C THR A 228 32.10 -2.63 5.33
N PHE A 229 31.86 -3.92 5.55
CA PHE A 229 32.60 -4.76 6.47
C PHE A 229 33.69 -5.62 5.80
N ASP A 230 34.14 -5.26 4.59
CA ASP A 230 35.16 -5.98 3.82
C ASP A 230 34.91 -7.49 3.71
N VAL A 231 33.64 -7.88 3.54
CA VAL A 231 33.23 -9.27 3.42
C VAL A 231 33.58 -9.84 2.05
N GLU A 232 33.71 -11.16 1.98
CA GLU A 232 33.91 -11.85 0.69
C GLU A 232 32.75 -11.60 -0.28
N VAL A 233 33.03 -11.52 -1.57
CA VAL A 233 32.05 -11.37 -2.65
C VAL A 233 30.97 -12.47 -2.58
N SER A 234 31.37 -13.70 -2.24
CA SER A 234 30.45 -14.82 -2.04
C SER A 234 29.32 -14.51 -1.06
N MET A 235 29.61 -13.80 0.04
CA MET A 235 28.62 -13.38 1.02
C MET A 235 27.63 -12.34 0.46
N LEU A 236 28.15 -11.37 -0.32
CA LEU A 236 27.29 -10.38 -1.00
C LEU A 236 26.36 -11.04 -2.02
N VAL A 237 26.85 -12.05 -2.74
CA VAL A 237 26.05 -12.88 -3.65
C VAL A 237 24.93 -13.59 -2.88
N TRP A 238 25.22 -14.21 -1.74
CA TRP A 238 24.20 -14.87 -0.91
C TRP A 238 23.15 -13.88 -0.36
N VAL A 239 23.55 -12.70 0.06
CA VAL A 239 22.61 -11.64 0.51
C VAL A 239 21.68 -11.25 -0.64
N ALA A 240 22.21 -11.13 -1.85
CA ALA A 240 21.41 -10.82 -3.04
C ALA A 240 20.43 -11.96 -3.38
N VAL A 241 20.86 -13.23 -3.34
CA VAL A 241 19.98 -14.40 -3.53
C VAL A 241 18.83 -14.40 -2.52
N MET A 242 19.16 -14.21 -1.25
CA MET A 242 18.15 -14.15 -0.18
C MET A 242 17.19 -12.97 -0.37
N GLY A 243 17.70 -11.82 -0.82
CA GLY A 243 16.89 -10.65 -1.14
C GLY A 243 15.85 -10.94 -2.23
N VAL A 244 16.29 -11.53 -3.35
CA VAL A 244 15.39 -11.91 -4.46
C VAL A 244 14.36 -12.95 -3.99
N ALA A 245 14.79 -13.98 -3.26
CA ALA A 245 13.90 -15.03 -2.75
C ALA A 245 12.84 -14.44 -1.79
N LEU A 246 13.23 -13.54 -0.89
CA LEU A 246 12.36 -12.89 0.08
C LEU A 246 11.32 -12.00 -0.59
N LEU A 247 11.74 -11.14 -1.52
CA LEU A 247 10.85 -10.25 -2.26
C LEU A 247 9.86 -11.04 -3.13
N THR A 248 10.34 -12.08 -3.81
CA THR A 248 9.49 -12.95 -4.63
C THR A 248 8.50 -13.72 -3.77
N GLY A 249 8.97 -14.34 -2.68
CA GLY A 249 8.14 -15.09 -1.74
C GLY A 249 7.06 -14.22 -1.09
N LEU A 250 7.42 -13.02 -0.64
CA LEU A 250 6.47 -12.05 -0.11
C LEU A 250 5.39 -11.67 -1.15
N SER A 251 5.81 -11.37 -2.37
CA SER A 251 4.90 -11.01 -3.46
C SER A 251 3.94 -12.14 -3.78
N MET A 252 4.44 -13.36 -3.88
CA MET A 252 3.62 -14.55 -4.13
C MET A 252 2.65 -14.81 -2.98
N GLY A 253 3.10 -14.67 -1.72
CA GLY A 253 2.24 -14.78 -0.54
C GLY A 253 1.09 -13.79 -0.57
N LEU A 254 1.34 -12.52 -0.95
CA LEU A 254 0.30 -11.49 -1.10
C LEU A 254 -0.67 -11.79 -2.25
N LEU A 255 -0.16 -12.32 -3.39
CA LEU A 255 -0.99 -12.65 -4.54
C LEU A 255 -1.84 -13.91 -4.30
N LEU A 256 -1.34 -14.91 -3.57
CA LEU A 256 -2.02 -16.17 -3.35
C LEU A 256 -2.97 -16.16 -2.14
N ARG A 257 -2.93 -15.11 -1.32
CA ARG A 257 -3.79 -15.00 -0.15
C ARG A 257 -5.27 -15.04 -0.54
N LYS A 258 -6.00 -16.00 0.01
CA LYS A 258 -7.44 -16.20 -0.19
C LYS A 258 -8.22 -15.40 0.87
N GLU A 259 -8.19 -14.10 0.81
CA GLU A 259 -9.05 -13.30 1.69
C GLU A 259 -10.12 -12.58 0.86
N GLY A 260 -11.30 -12.42 1.45
CA GLY A 260 -12.49 -11.85 0.81
C GLY A 260 -12.41 -10.35 0.48
N GLY A 261 -11.21 -9.85 0.19
CA GLY A 261 -10.95 -8.50 -0.29
C GLY A 261 -10.14 -8.52 -1.59
N LEU A 262 -10.14 -7.40 -2.31
CA LEU A 262 -9.33 -7.24 -3.52
C LEU A 262 -7.84 -7.44 -3.18
N PRO A 263 -7.14 -8.34 -3.89
CA PRO A 263 -5.72 -8.58 -3.65
C PRO A 263 -4.93 -7.28 -3.83
N SER A 264 -3.91 -7.08 -3.00
CA SER A 264 -3.03 -5.91 -3.14
C SER A 264 -2.05 -6.16 -4.29
N TYR A 265 -2.44 -5.84 -5.52
CA TYR A 265 -1.58 -5.98 -6.70
C TYR A 265 -0.44 -4.96 -6.76
N SER A 266 -0.58 -3.81 -6.09
CA SER A 266 0.38 -2.71 -6.17
C SER A 266 1.78 -3.08 -5.64
N ILE A 267 1.87 -3.82 -4.52
CA ILE A 267 3.16 -4.23 -3.96
C ILE A 267 3.89 -5.21 -4.90
N PRO A 268 3.28 -6.35 -5.33
CA PRO A 268 3.93 -7.27 -6.28
C PRO A 268 4.28 -6.61 -7.62
N LEU A 269 3.46 -5.69 -8.11
CA LEU A 269 3.74 -4.95 -9.34
C LEU A 269 5.00 -4.09 -9.22
N VAL A 270 5.16 -3.38 -8.10
CA VAL A 270 6.35 -2.56 -7.83
C VAL A 270 7.59 -3.42 -7.64
N ILE A 271 7.48 -4.58 -6.99
CA ILE A 271 8.59 -5.52 -6.84
C ILE A 271 9.00 -6.10 -8.21
N ALA A 272 8.04 -6.42 -9.09
CA ALA A 272 8.34 -6.83 -10.46
C ALA A 272 9.06 -5.70 -11.23
N TYR A 273 8.60 -4.46 -11.10
CA TYR A 273 9.27 -3.29 -11.68
C TYR A 273 10.70 -3.10 -11.14
N TYR A 274 10.91 -3.29 -9.84
CA TYR A 274 12.23 -3.26 -9.22
C TYR A 274 13.17 -4.28 -9.85
N PHE A 275 12.73 -5.54 -10.04
CA PHE A 275 13.53 -6.56 -10.69
C PHE A 275 13.84 -6.24 -12.16
N CYS A 276 12.91 -5.60 -12.89
CA CYS A 276 13.21 -5.10 -14.22
C CYS A 276 14.32 -4.03 -14.18
N GLY A 277 14.30 -3.13 -13.20
CA GLY A 277 15.35 -2.14 -13.00
C GLY A 277 16.71 -2.75 -12.66
N VAL A 278 16.75 -3.76 -11.82
CA VAL A 278 17.95 -4.54 -11.48
C VAL A 278 18.51 -5.23 -12.73
N ARG A 279 17.66 -5.89 -13.52
CA ARG A 279 18.09 -6.51 -14.77
C ARG A 279 18.76 -5.52 -15.73
N VAL A 280 18.11 -4.37 -15.96
CA VAL A 280 18.65 -3.33 -16.88
C VAL A 280 20.01 -2.84 -16.43
N GLU A 281 20.24 -2.70 -15.12
CA GLU A 281 21.55 -2.32 -14.57
C GLU A 281 22.61 -3.40 -14.80
N LEU A 282 22.26 -4.67 -14.60
CA LEU A 282 23.19 -5.79 -14.74
C LEU A 282 23.44 -6.20 -16.20
N GLU A 283 22.60 -5.79 -17.16
CA GLU A 283 22.87 -5.95 -18.59
C GLU A 283 23.87 -4.92 -19.15
N ALA A 284 23.99 -3.76 -18.48
CA ALA A 284 24.94 -2.71 -18.84
C ALA A 284 25.61 -2.15 -17.57
N PRO A 285 26.34 -2.99 -16.83
CA PRO A 285 26.91 -2.61 -15.54
C PRO A 285 28.00 -1.56 -15.70
N ASN A 286 28.16 -0.71 -14.69
CA ASN A 286 29.26 0.24 -14.64
C ASN A 286 30.60 -0.46 -14.35
N ASP A 287 31.74 0.23 -14.61
CA ASP A 287 33.08 -0.33 -14.46
C ASP A 287 33.35 -0.84 -13.03
N ILE A 288 32.69 -0.27 -12.00
CA ILE A 288 32.92 -0.62 -10.61
C ILE A 288 32.23 -1.95 -10.29
N ILE A 289 31.02 -2.16 -10.81
CA ILE A 289 30.30 -3.45 -10.71
C ILE A 289 31.08 -4.55 -11.43
N LEU A 290 31.61 -4.25 -12.66
CA LEU A 290 32.43 -5.18 -13.41
C LEU A 290 33.75 -5.52 -12.71
N ALA A 291 34.35 -4.58 -11.99
CA ALA A 291 35.55 -4.84 -11.20
C ALA A 291 35.31 -5.66 -9.93
N THR A 292 34.06 -5.67 -9.43
CA THR A 292 33.71 -6.33 -8.17
C THR A 292 33.17 -7.74 -8.36
N TYR A 293 32.38 -7.98 -9.42
CA TYR A 293 31.68 -9.24 -9.64
C TYR A 293 32.10 -9.87 -10.98
N ASP A 294 32.28 -11.20 -10.96
CA ASP A 294 32.50 -11.96 -12.19
C ASP A 294 31.29 -11.86 -13.14
N GLU A 295 31.54 -11.86 -14.44
CA GLU A 295 30.50 -11.80 -15.48
C GLU A 295 29.45 -12.90 -15.34
N ALA A 296 29.85 -14.08 -14.84
CA ALA A 296 28.95 -15.19 -14.57
C ALA A 296 27.88 -14.84 -13.50
N TYR A 297 28.26 -14.12 -12.43
CA TYR A 297 27.32 -13.66 -11.43
C TYR A 297 26.37 -12.60 -11.99
N LEU A 298 26.90 -11.64 -12.76
CA LEU A 298 26.08 -10.59 -13.37
C LEU A 298 25.03 -11.17 -14.30
N THR A 299 25.42 -12.06 -15.19
CA THR A 299 24.51 -12.73 -16.12
C THR A 299 23.48 -13.59 -15.38
N MET A 300 23.90 -14.33 -14.36
CA MET A 300 23.02 -15.15 -13.54
C MET A 300 21.95 -14.26 -12.85
N PHE A 301 22.33 -13.18 -12.18
CA PHE A 301 21.42 -12.29 -11.48
C PHE A 301 20.51 -11.50 -12.40
N ALA A 302 20.99 -11.06 -13.57
CA ALA A 302 20.15 -10.46 -14.60
C ALA A 302 19.01 -11.42 -15.02
N ASN A 303 19.35 -12.69 -15.26
CA ASN A 303 18.37 -13.71 -15.64
C ASN A 303 17.41 -14.06 -14.50
N VAL A 304 17.91 -14.22 -13.27
CA VAL A 304 17.07 -14.49 -12.08
C VAL A 304 16.09 -13.36 -11.84
N SER A 305 16.54 -12.10 -11.94
CA SER A 305 15.68 -10.92 -11.80
C SER A 305 14.61 -10.86 -12.89
N ALA A 306 14.98 -11.19 -14.15
CA ALA A 306 14.02 -11.26 -15.25
C ALA A 306 12.95 -12.36 -15.01
N ILE A 307 13.38 -13.55 -14.60
CA ILE A 307 12.47 -14.66 -14.31
C ILE A 307 11.52 -14.29 -13.17
N ALA A 308 12.03 -13.70 -12.08
CA ALA A 308 11.23 -13.23 -10.97
C ALA A 308 10.20 -12.19 -11.40
N ALA A 309 10.61 -11.18 -12.19
CA ALA A 309 9.69 -10.17 -12.73
C ALA A 309 8.58 -10.77 -13.58
N VAL A 310 8.93 -11.65 -14.54
CA VAL A 310 7.97 -12.30 -15.43
C VAL A 310 7.01 -13.19 -14.63
N MET A 311 7.52 -13.98 -13.68
CA MET A 311 6.70 -14.84 -12.84
C MET A 311 5.67 -14.04 -12.03
N LEU A 312 6.06 -12.90 -11.45
CA LEU A 312 5.15 -12.00 -10.73
C LEU A 312 4.10 -11.39 -11.65
N LEU A 313 4.49 -10.89 -12.82
CA LEU A 313 3.57 -10.30 -13.79
C LEU A 313 2.55 -11.33 -14.31
N VAL A 314 3.00 -12.54 -14.67
CA VAL A 314 2.12 -13.63 -15.08
C VAL A 314 1.13 -14.01 -13.97
N THR A 315 1.59 -14.05 -12.72
CA THR A 315 0.72 -14.37 -11.58
C THR A 315 -0.31 -13.26 -11.34
N ILE A 316 0.08 -11.97 -11.45
CA ILE A 316 -0.83 -10.82 -11.35
C ILE A 316 -1.93 -10.92 -12.42
N VAL A 317 -1.54 -11.11 -13.69
CA VAL A 317 -2.48 -11.20 -14.81
C VAL A 317 -3.42 -12.40 -14.65
N SER A 318 -2.88 -13.58 -14.30
CA SER A 318 -3.67 -14.78 -14.08
C SER A 318 -4.71 -14.62 -12.98
N ARG A 319 -4.34 -13.98 -11.88
CA ARG A 319 -5.27 -13.69 -10.77
C ARG A 319 -6.34 -12.68 -11.17
N PHE A 320 -5.96 -11.63 -11.90
CA PHE A 320 -6.91 -10.65 -12.41
C PHE A 320 -7.92 -11.30 -13.37
N CYS A 321 -7.45 -12.10 -14.31
CA CYS A 321 -8.31 -12.85 -15.23
C CYS A 321 -9.25 -13.83 -14.49
N ALA A 322 -8.73 -14.54 -13.48
CA ALA A 322 -9.54 -15.48 -12.69
C ALA A 322 -10.69 -14.78 -11.93
N ILE A 323 -10.42 -13.60 -11.34
CA ILE A 323 -11.46 -12.81 -10.67
C ILE A 323 -12.48 -12.29 -11.68
N TYR A 324 -12.03 -11.72 -12.79
CA TYR A 324 -12.90 -11.20 -13.83
C TYR A 324 -13.83 -12.26 -14.46
N LEU A 325 -13.29 -13.46 -14.75
CA LEU A 325 -14.07 -14.57 -15.29
C LEU A 325 -15.10 -15.08 -14.27
N ARG A 326 -14.70 -15.19 -12.99
CA ARG A 326 -15.61 -15.58 -11.92
C ARG A 326 -16.79 -14.63 -11.84
N ASP A 327 -16.54 -13.31 -11.79
CA ASP A 327 -17.59 -12.32 -11.66
C ASP A 327 -18.55 -12.30 -12.87
N ARG A 328 -18.04 -12.56 -14.08
CA ARG A 328 -18.89 -12.75 -15.27
C ARG A 328 -19.76 -14.02 -15.20
N CYS A 329 -19.20 -15.12 -14.72
CA CYS A 329 -19.96 -16.35 -14.60
C CYS A 329 -21.10 -16.22 -13.57
N PHE A 330 -20.85 -15.55 -12.44
CA PHE A 330 -21.89 -15.32 -11.42
C PHE A 330 -23.01 -14.41 -11.94
N LYS A 331 -22.70 -13.29 -12.60
CA LYS A 331 -23.72 -12.40 -13.17
C LYS A 331 -24.62 -13.11 -14.17
N LYS A 332 -24.04 -13.98 -15.00
CA LYS A 332 -24.80 -14.75 -15.98
C LYS A 332 -25.71 -15.81 -15.33
N SER A 333 -25.33 -16.34 -14.17
CA SER A 333 -26.19 -17.27 -13.41
C SER A 333 -27.38 -16.53 -12.81
N GLU A 334 -27.15 -15.34 -12.20
CA GLU A 334 -28.23 -14.52 -11.64
C GLU A 334 -29.23 -14.06 -12.73
N GLU A 335 -28.77 -13.66 -13.91
CA GLU A 335 -29.65 -13.31 -15.04
C GLU A 335 -30.48 -14.51 -15.51
N ASN A 336 -29.92 -15.71 -15.58
CA ASN A 336 -30.68 -16.89 -15.98
C ASN A 336 -31.73 -17.27 -14.93
N ASP A 337 -31.40 -17.19 -13.66
CA ASP A 337 -32.35 -17.49 -12.57
C ASP A 337 -33.52 -16.49 -12.56
N GLU A 338 -33.29 -15.21 -12.87
CA GLU A 338 -34.33 -14.18 -12.97
C GLU A 338 -35.25 -14.44 -14.17
N TYR A 339 -34.73 -14.89 -15.32
CA TYR A 339 -35.56 -15.29 -16.49
C TYR A 339 -36.41 -16.52 -16.22
N ASP A 340 -35.92 -17.49 -15.49
CA ASP A 340 -36.70 -18.69 -15.15
C ASP A 340 -37.84 -18.35 -14.17
N TYR A 341 -37.64 -17.45 -13.22
CA TYR A 341 -38.71 -16.97 -12.34
C TYR A 341 -39.80 -16.18 -13.08
N GLU A 342 -39.45 -15.33 -14.06
CA GLU A 342 -40.46 -14.59 -14.86
C GLU A 342 -41.28 -15.53 -15.74
N MET A 343 -40.69 -16.59 -16.29
CA MET A 343 -41.39 -17.55 -17.13
C MET A 343 -42.40 -18.38 -16.32
N ASP A 344 -42.12 -18.74 -15.08
CA ASP A 344 -43.03 -19.47 -14.20
C ASP A 344 -44.26 -18.61 -13.81
N TYR A 345 -44.10 -17.29 -13.66
CA TYR A 345 -45.22 -16.39 -13.37
C TYR A 345 -46.12 -16.13 -14.55
N VAL A 346 -45.64 -16.25 -15.80
CA VAL A 346 -46.43 -16.04 -17.01
C VAL A 346 -47.24 -17.29 -17.38
N GLN A 347 -46.87 -18.47 -16.87
CA GLN A 347 -47.57 -19.75 -17.13
C GLN A 347 -48.60 -20.13 -16.04
N ALA A 348 -48.68 -19.42 -14.92
CA ALA A 348 -49.65 -19.64 -13.84
C ALA A 348 -50.82 -18.65 -13.96
#